data_59965169e8d392291c1885fa738ab398
#
_entry.id   59965169e8d392291c1885fa738ab398
#
_cell.length_a   1.000
_cell.length_b   1.000
_cell.length_c   1.000
_cell.angle_alpha   90.00
_cell.angle_beta   90.00
_cell.angle_gamma   90.00
#
_symmetry.space_group_name_H-M   'P 1'
#
loop_
_entity.id
_entity.type
_entity.pdbx_description
1 polymer ?
#
loop_
_entity_poly.entity_id
_entity_poly.type
_entity_poly.pdbx_seq_one_letter_code
_entity_poly.pdbx_strand_id
1 'polypeptide(L)'
;EYNIRDLVKTHDVIIGAVLIPGAKAPHLVTQDMLKTMRPGTVMVDVAVDQGGCFESTTATTHAEPVFIIDQIIHYCVANMPGAVPRTSTMALTNATLPYAIQIAEKGWKQACIDSVPLRKGLNVVEGKVVYKGVADAFNLPFHEVETVL
;
A
#
# COMPACT_ATOMS: atom_id res chain seq x y z
N GLU A 1 -15.81 5.85 -11.20
CA GLU A 1 -16.79 5.49 -10.16
C GLU A 1 -17.96 4.69 -10.75
N TYR A 2 -18.63 5.17 -11.81
CA TYR A 2 -19.76 4.48 -12.45
C TYR A 2 -19.41 3.05 -12.90
N ASN A 3 -18.28 2.83 -13.55
CA ASN A 3 -17.87 1.51 -14.02
C ASN A 3 -17.69 0.52 -12.88
N ILE A 4 -17.15 0.94 -11.72
CA ILE A 4 -16.97 0.08 -10.56
C ILE A 4 -18.32 -0.35 -10.01
N ARG A 5 -19.28 0.57 -9.84
CA ARG A 5 -20.63 0.26 -9.35
C ARG A 5 -21.38 -0.77 -10.19
N ASP A 6 -21.15 -0.79 -11.49
CA ASP A 6 -21.81 -1.78 -12.37
C ASP A 6 -21.07 -3.12 -12.38
N LEU A 7 -19.73 -3.10 -12.37
CA LEU A 7 -18.93 -4.32 -12.39
C LEU A 7 -19.07 -5.13 -11.10
N VAL A 8 -19.09 -4.51 -9.92
CA VAL A 8 -19.20 -5.22 -8.65
C VAL A 8 -20.48 -6.06 -8.52
N LYS A 9 -21.56 -5.70 -9.27
CA LYS A 9 -22.83 -6.45 -9.27
C LYS A 9 -22.72 -7.82 -9.96
N THR A 10 -21.74 -8.01 -10.83
CA THR A 10 -21.67 -9.15 -11.76
C THR A 10 -20.44 -10.01 -11.59
N HIS A 11 -19.43 -9.56 -10.85
CA HIS A 11 -18.19 -10.27 -10.66
C HIS A 11 -18.17 -11.01 -9.32
N ASP A 12 -17.57 -12.19 -9.31
CA ASP A 12 -17.49 -13.06 -8.13
C ASP A 12 -16.26 -12.78 -7.27
N VAL A 13 -15.21 -12.16 -7.86
CA VAL A 13 -13.98 -11.76 -7.15
C VAL A 13 -13.62 -10.33 -7.51
N ILE A 14 -13.36 -9.52 -6.49
CA ILE A 14 -12.95 -8.11 -6.62
C ILE A 14 -11.63 -7.94 -5.88
N ILE A 15 -10.60 -7.48 -6.61
CA ILE A 15 -9.26 -7.28 -6.05
C ILE A 15 -8.98 -5.77 -6.01
N GLY A 16 -8.78 -5.25 -4.82
CA GLY A 16 -8.36 -3.88 -4.55
C GLY A 16 -6.85 -3.81 -4.35
N ALA A 17 -6.14 -3.10 -5.24
CA ALA A 17 -4.68 -2.99 -5.21
C ALA A 17 -4.22 -1.56 -5.56
N VAL A 18 -4.99 -0.55 -5.15
CA VAL A 18 -4.63 0.85 -5.40
C VAL A 18 -3.53 1.27 -4.45
N LEU A 19 -2.44 1.77 -5.03
CA LEU A 19 -1.30 2.29 -4.31
C LEU A 19 -1.12 3.77 -4.64
N ILE A 20 -1.15 4.62 -3.62
CA ILE A 20 -0.67 6.01 -3.71
C ILE A 20 0.55 6.11 -2.81
N PRO A 21 1.76 6.23 -3.36
CA PRO A 21 2.97 6.29 -2.55
C PRO A 21 2.90 7.39 -1.49
N GLY A 22 3.11 7.02 -0.20
CA GLY A 22 3.11 7.95 0.92
C GLY A 22 1.76 8.56 1.30
N ALA A 23 0.64 8.08 0.73
CA ALA A 23 -0.70 8.54 1.05
C ALA A 23 -1.65 7.36 1.30
N LYS A 24 -2.76 7.65 1.98
CA LYS A 24 -3.82 6.66 2.20
C LYS A 24 -4.51 6.33 0.88
N ALA A 25 -4.78 5.04 0.64
CA ALA A 25 -5.55 4.59 -0.52
C ALA A 25 -6.97 5.19 -0.50
N PRO A 26 -7.54 5.61 -1.66
CA PRO A 26 -8.93 6.02 -1.72
C PRO A 26 -9.86 4.81 -1.62
N HIS A 27 -10.98 4.96 -0.95
CA HIS A 27 -12.02 3.93 -0.95
C HIS A 27 -12.75 3.92 -2.30
N LEU A 28 -12.53 2.89 -3.10
CA LEU A 28 -13.12 2.73 -4.43
C LEU A 28 -14.44 1.97 -4.40
N VAL A 29 -14.60 1.06 -3.42
CA VAL A 29 -15.83 0.33 -3.16
C VAL A 29 -16.38 0.79 -1.83
N THR A 30 -17.60 1.33 -1.85
CA THR A 30 -18.27 1.85 -0.68
C THR A 30 -19.15 0.78 -0.02
N GLN A 31 -19.53 0.99 1.23
CA GLN A 31 -20.31 0.01 1.99
C GLN A 31 -21.71 -0.21 1.38
N ASP A 32 -22.30 0.81 0.75
CA ASP A 32 -23.57 0.67 0.05
C ASP A 32 -23.50 -0.24 -1.19
N MET A 33 -22.33 -0.33 -1.84
CA MET A 33 -22.11 -1.23 -2.98
C MET A 33 -22.17 -2.70 -2.57
N LEU A 34 -21.80 -3.08 -1.35
CA LEU A 34 -21.84 -4.46 -0.87
C LEU A 34 -23.23 -5.08 -1.04
N LYS A 35 -24.27 -4.31 -0.74
CA LYS A 35 -25.68 -4.74 -0.85
C LYS A 35 -26.12 -5.03 -2.27
N THR A 36 -25.36 -4.58 -3.27
CA THR A 36 -25.64 -4.79 -4.69
C THR A 36 -24.87 -5.96 -5.28
N MET A 37 -23.91 -6.52 -4.54
CA MET A 37 -23.11 -7.66 -4.95
C MET A 37 -23.88 -8.97 -4.76
N ARG A 38 -23.40 -10.02 -5.43
CA ARG A 38 -23.93 -11.37 -5.23
C ARG A 38 -23.48 -11.93 -3.89
N PRO A 39 -24.34 -12.59 -3.12
CA PRO A 39 -23.91 -13.34 -1.93
C PRO A 39 -22.77 -14.30 -2.25
N GLY A 40 -21.74 -14.32 -1.41
CA GLY A 40 -20.54 -15.13 -1.62
C GLY A 40 -19.46 -14.49 -2.49
N THR A 41 -19.67 -13.28 -3.02
CA THR A 41 -18.60 -12.51 -3.67
C THR A 41 -17.40 -12.35 -2.73
N VAL A 42 -16.19 -12.50 -3.27
CA VAL A 42 -14.93 -12.38 -2.51
C VAL A 42 -14.28 -11.04 -2.83
N MET A 43 -13.96 -10.29 -1.81
CA MET A 43 -13.21 -9.03 -1.88
C MET A 43 -11.83 -9.23 -1.29
N VAL A 44 -10.78 -9.02 -2.09
CA VAL A 44 -9.38 -9.11 -1.67
C VAL A 44 -8.78 -7.71 -1.63
N ASP A 45 -8.40 -7.22 -0.47
CA ASP A 45 -7.76 -5.90 -0.32
C ASP A 45 -6.25 -6.03 -0.14
N VAL A 46 -5.50 -5.85 -1.22
CA VAL A 46 -4.04 -5.88 -1.22
C VAL A 46 -3.46 -4.60 -0.59
N ALA A 47 -4.22 -3.51 -0.59
CA ALA A 47 -3.82 -2.21 -0.04
C ALA A 47 -4.17 -2.04 1.44
N VAL A 48 -4.53 -3.10 2.15
CA VAL A 48 -4.98 -3.07 3.55
C VAL A 48 -4.00 -2.34 4.47
N ASP A 49 -2.68 -2.53 4.28
CA ASP A 49 -1.64 -1.87 5.08
C ASP A 49 -1.59 -0.33 4.89
N GLN A 50 -2.22 0.17 3.83
CA GLN A 50 -2.31 1.60 3.51
C GLN A 50 -3.73 2.17 3.76
N GLY A 51 -4.51 1.49 4.57
CA GLY A 51 -5.86 1.88 4.93
C GLY A 51 -6.97 1.27 4.08
N GLY A 52 -6.59 0.45 3.09
CA GLY A 52 -7.52 -0.31 2.25
C GLY A 52 -8.15 0.48 1.11
N CYS A 53 -8.56 -0.25 0.06
CA CYS A 53 -9.30 0.28 -1.10
C CYS A 53 -10.81 0.22 -0.92
N PHE A 54 -11.29 -0.51 0.07
CA PHE A 54 -12.71 -0.68 0.34
C PHE A 54 -13.08 -0.01 1.66
N GLU A 55 -14.22 0.65 1.71
CA GLU A 55 -14.71 1.30 2.92
C GLU A 55 -14.93 0.31 4.07
N SER A 56 -15.23 -0.94 3.74
CA SER A 56 -15.43 -2.05 4.69
C SER A 56 -14.14 -2.75 5.12
N THR A 57 -12.97 -2.33 4.62
CA THR A 57 -11.69 -2.99 4.93
C THR A 57 -11.37 -2.94 6.42
N THR A 58 -11.07 -4.10 6.98
CA THR A 58 -10.50 -4.26 8.32
C THR A 58 -9.34 -5.26 8.22
N ALA A 59 -8.18 -4.90 8.73
CA ALA A 59 -7.00 -5.76 8.66
C ALA A 59 -7.22 -7.08 9.40
N THR A 60 -6.88 -8.18 8.75
CA THR A 60 -6.95 -9.53 9.30
C THR A 60 -5.56 -10.17 9.38
N THR A 61 -5.48 -11.36 9.95
CA THR A 61 -4.23 -12.11 10.12
C THR A 61 -4.26 -13.41 9.33
N HIS A 62 -3.11 -14.06 9.16
CA HIS A 62 -3.06 -15.39 8.54
C HIS A 62 -3.80 -16.48 9.35
N ALA A 63 -3.98 -16.29 10.65
CA ALA A 63 -4.72 -17.22 11.52
C ALA A 63 -6.24 -17.08 11.33
N GLU A 64 -6.72 -15.86 11.15
CA GLU A 64 -8.13 -15.53 10.90
C GLU A 64 -8.21 -14.64 9.65
N PRO A 65 -8.08 -15.22 8.44
CA PRO A 65 -7.81 -14.46 7.23
C PRO A 65 -9.03 -13.75 6.63
N VAL A 66 -10.24 -14.17 7.00
CA VAL A 66 -11.47 -13.68 6.38
C VAL A 66 -12.49 -13.24 7.41
N PHE A 67 -13.35 -12.29 7.01
CA PHE A 67 -14.58 -11.93 7.71
C PHE A 67 -15.71 -11.71 6.69
N ILE A 68 -16.96 -11.66 7.15
CA ILE A 68 -18.12 -11.54 6.28
C ILE A 68 -18.95 -10.32 6.70
N ILE A 69 -19.27 -9.47 5.72
CA ILE A 69 -20.22 -8.36 5.86
C ILE A 69 -21.23 -8.48 4.72
N ASP A 70 -22.53 -8.38 5.01
CA ASP A 70 -23.61 -8.44 4.00
C ASP A 70 -23.49 -9.65 3.04
N GLN A 71 -23.08 -10.80 3.55
CA GLN A 71 -22.82 -12.04 2.81
C GLN A 71 -21.66 -11.96 1.82
N ILE A 72 -20.82 -10.91 1.89
CA ILE A 72 -19.61 -10.71 1.09
C ILE A 72 -18.39 -11.10 1.93
N ILE A 73 -17.55 -11.96 1.36
CA ILE A 73 -16.34 -12.47 2.02
C ILE A 73 -15.20 -11.48 1.79
N HIS A 74 -14.60 -11.00 2.87
CA HIS A 74 -13.46 -10.09 2.84
C HIS A 74 -12.19 -10.84 3.22
N TYR A 75 -11.17 -10.78 2.36
CA TYR A 75 -9.81 -11.24 2.62
C TYR A 75 -8.89 -10.01 2.66
N CYS A 76 -8.50 -9.60 3.86
CA CYS A 76 -7.78 -8.35 4.11
C CYS A 76 -6.56 -8.63 5.00
N VAL A 77 -5.82 -9.70 4.71
CA VAL A 77 -4.65 -10.12 5.50
C VAL A 77 -3.52 -9.10 5.36
N ALA A 78 -3.14 -8.51 6.48
CA ALA A 78 -1.92 -7.73 6.56
C ALA A 78 -0.71 -8.62 6.28
N ASN A 79 0.24 -8.12 5.47
CA ASN A 79 1.39 -8.92 5.06
C ASN A 79 1.01 -10.23 4.33
N MET A 80 0.15 -10.15 3.32
CA MET A 80 -0.17 -11.30 2.44
C MET A 80 1.06 -12.08 1.95
N PRO A 81 2.21 -11.43 1.61
CA PRO A 81 3.43 -12.12 1.23
C PRO A 81 3.98 -13.09 2.29
N GLY A 82 3.61 -12.93 3.54
CA GLY A 82 3.96 -13.82 4.64
C GLY A 82 3.42 -15.24 4.49
N ALA A 83 2.38 -15.46 3.65
CA ALA A 83 1.87 -16.80 3.32
C ALA A 83 2.84 -17.62 2.44
N VAL A 84 3.76 -16.95 1.74
CA VAL A 84 4.79 -17.57 0.88
C VAL A 84 6.18 -16.98 1.18
N PRO A 85 6.69 -17.14 2.41
CA PRO A 85 7.79 -16.31 2.92
C PRO A 85 9.09 -16.49 2.14
N ARG A 86 9.40 -17.69 1.67
CA ARG A 86 10.61 -17.96 0.87
C ARG A 86 10.60 -17.17 -0.43
N THR A 87 9.51 -17.25 -1.19
CA THR A 87 9.36 -16.56 -2.49
C THR A 87 9.37 -15.05 -2.29
N SER A 88 8.62 -14.56 -1.31
CA SER A 88 8.51 -13.14 -1.01
C SER A 88 9.84 -12.53 -0.56
N THR A 89 10.57 -13.23 0.32
CA THR A 89 11.88 -12.77 0.79
C THR A 89 12.88 -12.67 -0.36
N MET A 90 12.97 -13.70 -1.20
CA MET A 90 13.87 -13.68 -2.35
C MET A 90 13.52 -12.56 -3.34
N ALA A 91 12.25 -12.38 -3.64
CA ALA A 91 11.80 -11.31 -4.53
C ALA A 91 12.12 -9.92 -3.98
N LEU A 92 11.81 -9.67 -2.71
CA LEU A 92 12.09 -8.41 -2.04
C LEU A 92 13.59 -8.13 -1.94
N THR A 93 14.38 -9.13 -1.52
CA THR A 93 15.83 -8.99 -1.39
C THR A 93 16.49 -8.68 -2.73
N ASN A 94 16.13 -9.40 -3.79
CA ASN A 94 16.65 -9.16 -5.12
C ASN A 94 16.33 -7.74 -5.64
N ALA A 95 15.14 -7.22 -5.31
CA ALA A 95 14.75 -5.88 -5.71
C ALA A 95 15.43 -4.78 -4.89
N THR A 96 15.71 -5.00 -3.59
CA THR A 96 16.21 -3.97 -2.67
C THR A 96 17.72 -3.96 -2.52
N LEU A 97 18.39 -5.11 -2.63
CA LEU A 97 19.84 -5.24 -2.45
C LEU A 97 20.68 -4.28 -3.29
N PRO A 98 20.39 -4.05 -4.60
CA PRO A 98 21.16 -3.09 -5.40
C PRO A 98 21.16 -1.66 -4.83
N TYR A 99 20.07 -1.24 -4.20
CA TYR A 99 19.99 0.07 -3.55
C TYR A 99 20.74 0.10 -2.22
N ALA A 100 20.66 -0.99 -1.44
CA ALA A 100 21.39 -1.11 -0.19
C ALA A 100 22.91 -1.05 -0.44
N ILE A 101 23.41 -1.71 -1.48
CA ILE A 101 24.82 -1.67 -1.89
C ILE A 101 25.25 -0.24 -2.25
N GLN A 102 24.46 0.49 -3.04
CA GLN A 102 24.77 1.88 -3.40
C GLN A 102 24.91 2.76 -2.15
N ILE A 103 24.02 2.60 -1.18
CA ILE A 103 24.08 3.36 0.07
C ILE A 103 25.33 2.95 0.90
N ALA A 104 25.65 1.66 0.96
CA ALA A 104 26.79 1.16 1.72
C ALA A 104 28.13 1.63 1.13
N GLU A 105 28.25 1.69 -0.19
CA GLU A 105 29.49 2.08 -0.87
C GLU A 105 29.70 3.60 -0.88
N LYS A 106 28.65 4.40 -1.09
CA LYS A 106 28.75 5.85 -1.32
C LYS A 106 28.34 6.70 -0.12
N GLY A 107 27.72 6.08 0.89
CA GLY A 107 26.97 6.81 1.91
C GLY A 107 25.60 7.30 1.38
N TRP A 108 24.65 7.49 2.26
CA TRP A 108 23.26 7.81 1.87
C TRP A 108 23.15 9.08 1.02
N LYS A 109 23.89 10.13 1.36
CA LYS A 109 23.80 11.44 0.70
C LYS A 109 24.24 11.35 -0.76
N GLN A 110 25.45 10.82 -1.03
CA GLN A 110 25.94 10.68 -2.40
C GLN A 110 25.10 9.69 -3.21
N ALA A 111 24.67 8.59 -2.60
CA ALA A 111 23.78 7.64 -3.25
C ALA A 111 22.46 8.28 -3.70
N CYS A 112 21.88 9.17 -2.89
CA CYS A 112 20.65 9.91 -3.24
C CYS A 112 20.88 10.99 -4.30
N ILE A 113 22.07 11.61 -4.34
CA ILE A 113 22.45 12.55 -5.41
C ILE A 113 22.53 11.82 -6.75
N ASP A 114 23.20 10.66 -6.77
CA ASP A 114 23.46 9.87 -7.98
C ASP A 114 22.23 9.09 -8.48
N SER A 115 21.29 8.76 -7.58
CA SER A 115 20.16 7.87 -7.85
C SER A 115 18.82 8.55 -7.56
N VAL A 116 18.08 8.86 -8.63
CA VAL A 116 16.72 9.42 -8.52
C VAL A 116 15.76 8.52 -7.72
N PRO A 117 15.76 7.17 -7.89
CA PRO A 117 14.92 6.30 -7.05
C PRO A 117 15.25 6.40 -5.56
N LEU A 118 16.53 6.40 -5.18
CA LEU A 118 16.95 6.56 -3.77
C LEU A 118 16.55 7.92 -3.22
N ARG A 119 16.76 9.00 -3.99
CA ARG A 119 16.34 10.35 -3.60
C ARG A 119 14.84 10.44 -3.35
N LYS A 120 14.02 9.83 -4.22
CA LYS A 120 12.55 9.75 -4.04
C LYS A 120 12.13 8.92 -2.83
N GLY A 121 12.99 8.03 -2.34
CA GLY A 121 12.77 7.23 -1.14
C GLY A 121 13.05 7.97 0.17
N LEU A 122 13.63 9.17 0.14
CA LEU A 122 13.89 9.96 1.34
C LEU A 122 12.56 10.50 1.91
N ASN A 123 12.29 10.17 3.17
CA ASN A 123 11.11 10.67 3.88
C ASN A 123 11.48 11.68 4.94
N VAL A 124 12.50 11.38 5.75
CA VAL A 124 12.97 12.24 6.84
C VAL A 124 14.50 12.29 6.83
N VAL A 125 15.07 13.49 6.92
CA VAL A 125 16.52 13.72 7.00
C VAL A 125 16.78 14.72 8.11
N GLU A 126 17.59 14.35 9.11
CA GLU A 126 17.94 15.20 10.25
C GLU A 126 16.73 15.88 10.92
N GLY A 127 15.64 15.13 11.07
CA GLY A 127 14.40 15.62 11.66
C GLY A 127 13.51 16.46 10.74
N LYS A 128 13.91 16.70 9.49
CA LYS A 128 13.10 17.41 8.48
C LYS A 128 12.37 16.43 7.61
N VAL A 129 11.04 16.61 7.45
CA VAL A 129 10.24 15.80 6.52
C VAL A 129 10.44 16.33 5.10
N VAL A 130 10.97 15.48 4.22
CA VAL A 130 11.31 15.84 2.84
C VAL A 130 10.46 15.09 1.79
N TYR A 131 9.45 14.38 2.24
CA TYR A 131 8.45 13.75 1.37
C TYR A 131 7.07 14.35 1.65
N LYS A 132 6.50 14.98 0.61
CA LYS A 132 5.25 15.73 0.76
C LYS A 132 4.08 14.88 1.23
N GLY A 133 3.96 13.64 0.73
CA GLY A 133 2.89 12.73 1.15
C GLY A 133 2.91 12.40 2.64
N VAL A 134 4.10 12.30 3.24
CA VAL A 134 4.26 12.10 4.69
C VAL A 134 3.91 13.40 5.45
N ALA A 135 4.39 14.53 4.96
CA ALA A 135 4.08 15.82 5.59
C ALA A 135 2.56 16.08 5.64
N ASP A 136 1.88 15.86 4.52
CA ASP A 136 0.43 16.03 4.41
C ASP A 136 -0.34 15.02 5.31
N ALA A 137 0.08 13.75 5.34
CA ALA A 137 -0.59 12.71 6.13
C ALA A 137 -0.53 12.94 7.64
N PHE A 138 0.57 13.55 8.12
CA PHE A 138 0.80 13.79 9.55
C PHE A 138 0.69 15.26 9.95
N ASN A 139 0.31 16.15 9.03
CA ASN A 139 0.24 17.59 9.23
C ASN A 139 1.57 18.18 9.77
N LEU A 140 2.68 17.77 9.14
CA LEU A 140 4.04 18.19 9.50
C LEU A 140 4.59 19.22 8.49
N PRO A 141 5.55 20.07 8.90
CA PRO A 141 6.24 20.95 7.98
C PRO A 141 6.97 20.16 6.88
N PHE A 142 6.75 20.53 5.63
CA PHE A 142 7.46 19.97 4.48
C PHE A 142 8.71 20.80 4.16
N HIS A 143 9.78 20.13 3.78
CA HIS A 143 11.03 20.74 3.32
C HIS A 143 11.43 20.15 1.97
N GLU A 144 11.90 20.98 1.06
CA GLU A 144 12.40 20.50 -0.24
C GLU A 144 13.64 19.62 -0.04
N VAL A 145 13.71 18.49 -0.73
CA VAL A 145 14.79 17.50 -0.56
C VAL A 145 16.16 18.08 -0.92
N GLU A 146 16.21 19.04 -1.82
CA GLU A 146 17.43 19.75 -2.22
C GLU A 146 18.07 20.55 -1.08
N THR A 147 17.29 20.89 -0.06
CA THR A 147 17.81 21.65 1.11
C THR A 147 18.60 20.79 2.09
N VAL A 148 18.59 19.47 1.93
CA VAL A 148 19.26 18.50 2.81
C VAL A 148 20.31 17.65 2.08
N LEU A 149 20.33 17.66 0.74
CA LEU A 149 21.33 17.06 -0.13
C LEU A 149 22.45 18.06 -0.43
#